data_97f6f6bc07c0c3deebbf1aa18979b293
#
_entry.id   97f6f6bc07c0c3deebbf1aa18979b293
#
_cell.length_a   1.000
_cell.length_b   1.000
_cell.length_c   1.000
_cell.angle_alpha   90.00
_cell.angle_beta   90.00
_cell.angle_gamma   90.00
#
_symmetry.space_group_name_H-M   'P 1'
#
loop_
_entity.id
_entity.type
_entity.pdbx_description
1 polymer ?
#
loop_
_entity_poly.entity_id
_entity_poly.type
_entity_poly.pdbx_seq_one_letter_code
_entity_poly.pdbx_strand_id
1 'polypeptide(L)'
;IPPLDLYKQVHQCIGMAFAEEGFVTNLQPCPTQKKKVIPGDCFEEPVGWDLMNYDSSEKVAGAAMKRSRKGLLLQGTISRCKEWVLDGKRFESNFISFLSEILDEQAEQQSWPAELLTEREKVCEQFSSLNWKKNRIRD
;
A
#
# COMPACT_ATOMS: atom_id res chain seq x y z
N ILE A 1 17.18 -5.65 -3.01
CA ILE A 1 16.79 -4.55 -2.10
C ILE A 1 16.30 -5.18 -0.79
N PRO A 2 16.81 -4.76 0.38
CA PRO A 2 16.25 -5.19 1.66
C PRO A 2 14.77 -4.82 1.79
N PRO A 3 13.94 -5.66 2.43
CA PRO A 3 12.49 -5.40 2.48
C PRO A 3 12.10 -4.04 3.08
N LEU A 4 12.82 -3.61 4.12
CA LEU A 4 12.54 -2.31 4.75
C LEU A 4 12.90 -1.13 3.84
N ASP A 5 13.96 -1.27 3.06
CA ASP A 5 14.35 -0.26 2.06
C ASP A 5 13.35 -0.21 0.92
N LEU A 6 12.86 -1.37 0.47
CA LEU A 6 11.80 -1.44 -0.54
C LEU A 6 10.51 -0.76 -0.04
N TYR A 7 10.13 -1.03 1.21
CA TYR A 7 8.97 -0.38 1.85
C TYR A 7 9.11 1.16 1.82
N LYS A 8 10.26 1.65 2.26
CA LYS A 8 10.58 3.07 2.24
C LYS A 8 10.52 3.65 0.83
N GLN A 9 11.17 2.99 -0.13
CA GLN A 9 11.23 3.45 -1.53
C GLN A 9 9.85 3.50 -2.19
N VAL A 10 9.00 2.51 -1.96
CA VAL A 10 7.62 2.51 -2.48
C VAL A 10 6.83 3.70 -1.91
N HIS A 11 6.94 3.96 -0.61
CA HIS A 11 6.29 5.12 -0.01
C HIS A 11 6.87 6.45 -0.48
N GLN A 12 8.16 6.52 -0.77
CA GLN A 12 8.77 7.68 -1.44
C GLN A 12 8.16 7.93 -2.82
N CYS A 13 7.97 6.87 -3.63
CA CYS A 13 7.32 6.99 -4.94
C CYS A 13 5.88 7.52 -4.83
N ILE A 14 5.13 7.05 -3.84
CA ILE A 14 3.78 7.56 -3.56
C ILE A 14 3.84 9.06 -3.19
N GLY A 15 4.77 9.44 -2.34
CA GLY A 15 4.99 10.84 -1.95
C GLY A 15 5.37 11.74 -3.13
N MET A 16 6.23 11.24 -4.03
CA MET A 16 6.60 11.95 -5.26
C MET A 16 5.39 12.12 -6.19
N ALA A 17 4.54 11.11 -6.30
CA ALA A 17 3.32 11.20 -7.09
C ALA A 17 2.32 12.22 -6.50
N PHE A 18 2.22 12.32 -5.19
CA PHE A 18 1.44 13.38 -4.54
C PHE A 18 2.04 14.77 -4.76
N ALA A 19 3.38 14.88 -4.74
CA ALA A 19 4.06 16.15 -5.01
C ALA A 19 3.77 16.68 -6.41
N GLU A 20 3.67 15.81 -7.42
CA GLU A 20 3.25 16.18 -8.78
C GLU A 20 1.82 16.71 -8.83
N GLU A 21 0.99 16.35 -7.86
CA GLU A 21 -0.38 16.88 -7.69
C GLU A 21 -0.42 18.13 -6.78
N GLY A 22 0.73 18.60 -6.30
CA GLY A 22 0.84 19.79 -5.45
C GLY A 22 0.69 19.52 -3.95
N PHE A 23 0.76 18.27 -3.51
CA PHE A 23 0.59 17.89 -2.10
C PHE A 23 1.90 17.42 -1.49
N VAL A 24 2.24 17.99 -0.35
CA VAL A 24 3.49 17.69 0.37
C VAL A 24 3.25 16.61 1.40
N THR A 25 4.07 15.57 1.33
CA THR A 25 4.08 14.46 2.28
C THR A 25 5.47 14.28 2.88
N ASN A 26 5.56 13.53 3.96
CA ASN A 26 6.83 13.12 4.55
C ASN A 26 6.74 11.69 5.06
N LEU A 27 7.87 11.02 5.12
CA LEU A 27 7.96 9.69 5.70
C LEU A 27 8.02 9.78 7.21
N GLN A 28 7.24 8.92 7.89
CA GLN A 28 7.36 8.74 9.33
C GLN A 28 8.74 8.19 9.67
N PRO A 29 9.51 8.80 10.56
CA PRO A 29 10.80 8.25 10.97
C PRO A 29 10.65 6.85 11.57
N CYS A 30 11.60 5.97 11.25
CA CYS A 30 11.63 4.64 11.86
C CYS A 30 12.05 4.76 13.32
N PRO A 31 11.25 4.27 14.28
CA PRO A 31 11.61 4.37 15.69
C PRO A 31 12.87 3.53 15.98
N THR A 32 13.77 4.08 16.76
CA THR A 32 14.99 3.40 17.21
C THR A 32 14.72 2.37 18.31
N GLN A 33 13.55 2.44 18.95
CA GLN A 33 13.11 1.50 19.97
C GLN A 33 11.79 0.85 19.55
N LYS A 34 11.68 -0.46 19.74
CA LYS A 34 10.44 -1.19 19.50
C LYS A 34 9.41 -0.75 20.55
N LYS A 35 8.43 0.05 20.15
CA LYS A 35 7.22 0.28 20.94
C LYS A 35 6.34 -0.96 20.85
N LYS A 36 5.74 -1.38 22.00
CA LYS A 36 4.69 -2.38 21.98
C LYS A 36 3.53 -1.83 21.16
N VAL A 37 3.19 -2.52 20.06
CA VAL A 37 2.00 -2.23 19.29
C VAL A 37 0.80 -2.68 20.11
N ILE A 38 -0.02 -1.73 20.56
CA ILE A 38 -1.32 -2.04 21.13
C ILE A 38 -2.21 -2.49 19.96
N PRO A 39 -2.88 -3.66 20.05
CA PRO A 39 -3.80 -4.08 19.00
C PRO A 39 -4.93 -3.03 18.88
N GLY A 40 -4.93 -2.30 17.82
CA GLY A 40 -5.88 -1.22 17.51
C GLY A 40 -5.81 -0.94 16.02
N ASP A 41 -6.33 0.16 15.57
CA ASP A 41 -6.40 0.51 14.16
C ASP A 41 -5.01 0.63 13.52
N CYS A 42 -4.49 -0.50 13.02
CA CYS A 42 -3.22 -0.57 12.29
C CYS A 42 -3.17 0.39 11.09
N PHE A 43 -4.32 0.88 10.63
CA PHE A 43 -4.43 1.83 9.52
C PHE A 43 -4.33 3.29 9.96
N GLU A 44 -4.57 3.61 11.22
CA GLU A 44 -4.51 4.98 11.75
C GLU A 44 -3.20 5.27 12.48
N GLU A 45 -2.58 4.27 13.13
CA GLU A 45 -1.31 4.45 13.80
C GLU A 45 -0.15 4.43 12.79
N PRO A 46 0.68 5.50 12.74
CA PRO A 46 1.82 5.54 11.86
C PRO A 46 2.93 4.58 12.32
N VAL A 47 3.44 3.80 11.40
CA VAL A 47 4.63 2.95 11.60
C VAL A 47 5.82 3.56 10.87
N GLY A 48 7.01 3.11 11.19
CA GLY A 48 8.22 3.58 10.52
C GLY A 48 8.11 3.47 9.00
N TRP A 49 8.44 4.54 8.32
CA TRP A 49 8.37 4.73 6.86
C TRP A 49 6.97 4.80 6.25
N ASP A 50 5.92 4.88 7.06
CA ASP A 50 4.60 5.27 6.55
C ASP A 50 4.63 6.70 5.98
N LEU A 51 3.79 6.95 4.99
CA LEU A 51 3.67 8.26 4.39
C LEU A 51 2.63 9.09 5.13
N MET A 52 3.04 10.30 5.51
CA MET A 52 2.23 11.23 6.29
C MET A 52 1.94 12.50 5.50
N ASN A 53 0.78 13.09 5.70
CA ASN A 53 0.52 14.46 5.28
C ASN A 53 1.42 15.42 6.07
N TYR A 54 2.18 16.25 5.38
CA TYR A 54 3.12 17.17 6.02
C TYR A 54 2.42 18.16 6.97
N ASP A 55 1.26 18.69 6.57
CA ASP A 55 0.56 19.75 7.32
C ASP A 55 -0.25 19.19 8.51
N SER A 56 -1.00 18.12 8.29
CA SER A 56 -1.92 17.58 9.32
C SER A 56 -1.36 16.42 10.14
N SER A 57 -0.23 15.86 9.73
CA SER A 57 0.34 14.63 10.30
C SER A 57 -0.59 13.42 10.24
N GLU A 58 -1.60 13.44 9.36
CA GLU A 58 -2.44 12.28 9.09
C GLU A 58 -1.70 11.26 8.22
N LYS A 59 -1.95 10.00 8.47
CA LYS A 59 -1.41 8.90 7.65
C LYS A 59 -2.06 8.92 6.27
N VAL A 60 -1.23 8.98 5.25
CA VAL A 60 -1.64 8.98 3.83
C VAL A 60 -1.47 7.62 3.20
N ALA A 61 -0.39 6.93 3.49
CA ALA A 61 -0.14 5.59 2.99
C ALA A 61 0.59 4.74 4.02
N GLY A 62 0.25 3.47 4.02
CA GLY A 62 0.90 2.45 4.80
C GLY A 62 0.68 1.09 4.18
N ALA A 63 1.55 0.14 4.49
CA ALA A 63 1.53 -1.18 3.91
C ALA A 63 1.97 -2.25 4.90
N ALA A 64 1.68 -3.49 4.54
CA ALA A 64 2.23 -4.68 5.16
C ALA A 64 3.04 -5.46 4.13
N MET A 65 4.09 -6.12 4.58
CA MET A 65 4.91 -6.97 3.75
C MET A 65 4.89 -8.40 4.25
N LYS A 66 4.79 -9.34 3.33
CA LYS A 66 4.92 -10.76 3.61
C LYS A 66 5.97 -11.39 2.69
N ARG A 67 7.01 -11.92 3.29
CA ARG A 67 8.06 -12.65 2.58
C ARG A 67 7.74 -14.14 2.55
N SER A 68 7.92 -14.74 1.39
CA SER A 68 7.80 -16.19 1.20
C SER A 68 8.97 -16.68 0.35
N ARG A 69 9.07 -17.99 0.16
CA ARG A 69 10.06 -18.58 -0.76
C ARG A 69 9.83 -18.16 -2.23
N LYS A 70 8.60 -17.76 -2.57
CA LYS A 70 8.21 -17.37 -3.93
C LYS A 70 8.41 -15.89 -4.22
N GLY A 71 8.67 -15.07 -3.20
CA GLY A 71 8.84 -13.63 -3.36
C GLY A 71 8.34 -12.81 -2.18
N LEU A 72 8.22 -11.53 -2.41
CA LEU A 72 7.75 -10.56 -1.45
C LEU A 72 6.39 -10.00 -1.92
N LEU A 73 5.39 -10.08 -1.05
CA LEU A 73 4.12 -9.39 -1.24
C LEU A 73 4.13 -8.11 -0.41
N LEU A 74 3.91 -6.98 -1.05
CA LEU A 74 3.64 -5.71 -0.40
C LEU A 74 2.21 -5.31 -0.71
N GLN A 75 1.41 -5.11 0.32
CA GLN A 75 0.00 -4.74 0.23
C GLN A 75 -0.27 -3.55 1.14
N GLY A 76 -0.91 -2.53 0.62
CA GLY A 76 -1.14 -1.33 1.39
C GLY A 76 -2.37 -0.55 0.96
N THR A 77 -2.54 0.58 1.62
CA THR A 77 -3.60 1.54 1.32
C THR A 77 -3.01 2.91 1.10
N ILE A 78 -3.61 3.65 0.19
CA ILE A 78 -3.35 5.06 -0.02
C ILE A 78 -4.67 5.79 0.24
N SER A 79 -4.67 6.69 1.20
CA SER A 79 -5.82 7.52 1.56
C SER A 79 -5.51 8.96 1.23
N ARG A 80 -6.36 9.58 0.45
CA ARG A 80 -6.24 11.03 0.22
C ARG A 80 -6.91 11.79 1.36
N CYS A 81 -6.33 12.92 1.73
CA CYS A 81 -7.00 13.86 2.62
C CYS A 81 -8.24 14.44 1.94
N LYS A 82 -9.27 14.78 2.70
CA LYS A 82 -10.56 15.23 2.15
C LYS A 82 -10.45 16.46 1.27
N GLU A 83 -9.52 17.35 1.58
CA GLU A 83 -9.27 18.61 0.85
C GLU A 83 -8.46 18.41 -0.43
N TRP A 84 -7.89 17.23 -0.63
CA TRP A 84 -7.04 16.96 -1.79
C TRP A 84 -7.86 16.59 -3.01
N VAL A 85 -7.74 17.39 -4.05
CA VAL A 85 -8.30 17.09 -5.37
C VAL A 85 -7.20 16.55 -6.25
N LEU A 86 -7.31 15.28 -6.63
CA LEU A 86 -6.32 14.56 -7.43
C LEU A 86 -6.84 14.24 -8.82
N ASP A 87 -5.98 14.35 -9.82
CA ASP A 87 -6.15 13.60 -11.05
C ASP A 87 -5.64 12.17 -10.84
N GLY A 88 -6.57 11.23 -10.63
CA GLY A 88 -6.23 9.84 -10.30
C GLY A 88 -5.40 9.14 -11.36
N LYS A 89 -5.65 9.40 -12.64
CA LYS A 89 -4.88 8.81 -13.75
C LYS A 89 -3.46 9.35 -13.81
N ARG A 90 -3.30 10.65 -13.62
CA ARG A 90 -1.97 11.27 -13.58
C ARG A 90 -1.16 10.81 -12.37
N PHE A 91 -1.80 10.73 -11.21
CA PHE A 91 -1.19 10.19 -10.00
C PHE A 91 -0.69 8.75 -10.22
N GLU A 92 -1.53 7.88 -10.76
CA GLU A 92 -1.18 6.50 -11.05
C GLU A 92 -0.02 6.39 -12.04
N SER A 93 -0.07 7.15 -13.15
CA SER A 93 1.00 7.17 -14.14
C SER A 93 2.33 7.63 -13.55
N ASN A 94 2.32 8.67 -12.74
CA ASN A 94 3.52 9.18 -12.07
C ASN A 94 4.05 8.16 -11.05
N PHE A 95 3.19 7.57 -10.25
CA PHE A 95 3.59 6.53 -9.30
C PHE A 95 4.27 5.34 -10.01
N ILE A 96 3.67 4.84 -11.09
CA ILE A 96 4.22 3.73 -11.88
C ILE A 96 5.58 4.11 -12.46
N SER A 97 5.72 5.32 -12.99
CA SER A 97 6.98 5.82 -13.56
C SER A 97 8.09 5.85 -12.49
N PHE A 98 7.83 6.46 -11.35
CA PHE A 98 8.80 6.53 -10.25
C PHE A 98 9.17 5.14 -9.72
N LEU A 99 8.20 4.25 -9.60
CA LEU A 99 8.44 2.89 -9.14
C LEU A 99 9.29 2.11 -10.14
N SER A 100 9.04 2.27 -11.44
CA SER A 100 9.83 1.67 -12.52
C SER A 100 11.29 2.10 -12.46
N GLU A 101 11.54 3.38 -12.24
CA GLU A 101 12.91 3.91 -12.10
C GLU A 101 13.63 3.28 -10.89
N ILE A 102 12.97 3.19 -9.75
CA ILE A 102 13.58 2.62 -8.53
C ILE A 102 13.87 1.13 -8.67
N LEU A 103 12.98 0.41 -9.34
CA LEU A 103 13.14 -1.04 -9.54
C LEU A 103 14.05 -1.38 -10.74
N ASP A 104 14.42 -0.38 -11.53
CA ASP A 104 15.13 -0.56 -12.81
C ASP A 104 14.42 -1.58 -13.73
N GLU A 105 13.08 -1.48 -13.76
CA GLU A 105 12.21 -2.37 -14.50
C GLU A 105 11.21 -1.56 -15.34
N GLN A 106 10.88 -2.07 -16.50
CA GLN A 106 9.86 -1.45 -17.35
C GLN A 106 8.46 -1.89 -16.92
N ALA A 107 7.57 -0.94 -16.64
CA ALA A 107 6.18 -1.25 -16.36
C ALA A 107 5.43 -1.66 -17.61
N GLU A 108 4.66 -2.73 -17.52
CA GLU A 108 3.82 -3.26 -18.59
C GLU A 108 2.40 -3.49 -18.08
N GLN A 109 1.42 -2.93 -18.80
CA GLN A 109 0.03 -3.17 -18.50
C GLN A 109 -0.42 -4.49 -19.12
N GLN A 110 -0.94 -5.38 -18.28
CA GLN A 110 -1.44 -6.69 -18.72
C GLN A 110 -2.86 -6.93 -18.22
N SER A 111 -3.62 -7.72 -18.98
CA SER A 111 -4.89 -8.23 -18.50
C SER A 111 -4.68 -9.35 -17.48
N TRP A 112 -5.61 -9.47 -16.54
CA TRP A 112 -5.59 -10.58 -15.60
C TRP A 112 -5.71 -11.92 -16.32
N PRO A 113 -4.87 -12.92 -16.01
CA PRO A 113 -5.03 -14.26 -16.53
C PRO A 113 -6.41 -14.85 -16.18
N ALA A 114 -7.00 -15.59 -17.09
CA ALA A 114 -8.34 -16.18 -16.91
C ALA A 114 -8.42 -17.08 -15.66
N GLU A 115 -7.36 -17.83 -15.37
CA GLU A 115 -7.28 -18.68 -14.19
C GLU A 115 -7.37 -17.87 -12.88
N LEU A 116 -6.76 -16.72 -12.83
CA LEU A 116 -6.84 -15.82 -11.66
C LEU A 116 -8.23 -15.22 -11.50
N LEU A 117 -8.93 -14.92 -12.57
CA LEU A 117 -10.31 -14.43 -12.51
C LEU A 117 -11.24 -15.49 -11.94
N THR A 118 -11.11 -16.74 -12.36
CA THR A 118 -11.88 -17.88 -11.85
C THR A 118 -11.59 -18.11 -10.35
N GLU A 119 -10.33 -18.09 -9.97
CA GLU A 119 -9.93 -18.26 -8.57
C GLU A 119 -10.43 -17.09 -7.70
N ARG A 120 -10.42 -15.88 -8.22
CA ARG A 120 -10.99 -14.71 -7.54
C ARG A 120 -12.47 -14.89 -7.23
N GLU A 121 -13.26 -15.40 -8.16
CA GLU A 121 -14.68 -15.65 -7.95
C GLU A 121 -14.91 -16.63 -6.80
N LYS A 122 -14.17 -17.75 -6.77
CA LYS A 122 -14.23 -18.74 -5.68
C LYS A 122 -13.89 -18.12 -4.33
N VAL A 123 -12.83 -17.32 -4.27
CA VAL A 123 -12.42 -16.65 -3.04
C VAL A 123 -13.47 -15.63 -2.60
N CYS A 124 -14.05 -14.87 -3.51
CA CYS A 124 -15.12 -13.93 -3.20
C CYS A 124 -16.35 -14.64 -2.63
N GLU A 125 -16.80 -15.76 -3.23
CA GLU A 125 -17.90 -16.55 -2.70
C GLU A 125 -17.60 -17.06 -1.29
N GLN A 126 -16.41 -17.61 -1.07
CA GLN A 126 -15.97 -18.13 0.21
C GLN A 126 -16.01 -17.08 1.32
N PHE A 127 -15.43 -15.91 1.09
CA PHE A 127 -15.37 -14.83 2.08
C PHE A 127 -16.65 -14.01 2.19
N SER A 128 -17.57 -14.17 1.26
CA SER A 128 -18.93 -13.60 1.31
C SER A 128 -19.94 -14.52 1.99
N SER A 129 -19.59 -15.77 2.26
CA SER A 129 -20.49 -16.75 2.87
C SER A 129 -20.88 -16.33 4.30
N LEU A 130 -22.07 -16.78 4.74
CA LEU A 130 -22.54 -16.55 6.10
C LEU A 130 -21.63 -17.22 7.15
N ASN A 131 -21.10 -18.41 6.83
CA ASN A 131 -20.16 -19.11 7.70
C ASN A 131 -18.89 -18.29 7.93
N TRP A 132 -18.31 -17.74 6.89
CA TRP A 132 -17.13 -16.86 7.05
C TRP A 132 -17.46 -15.62 7.86
N LYS A 133 -18.56 -14.93 7.56
CA LYS A 133 -18.94 -13.69 8.22
C LYS A 133 -19.22 -13.88 9.71
N LYS A 134 -19.89 -14.97 10.07
CA LYS A 134 -20.25 -15.26 11.48
C LYS A 134 -19.15 -15.96 12.26
N ASN A 135 -18.52 -16.97 11.67
CA ASN A 135 -17.70 -17.94 12.38
C ASN A 135 -16.25 -17.97 11.90
N ARG A 136 -15.92 -17.26 10.84
CA ARG A 136 -14.61 -17.30 10.18
C ARG A 136 -14.22 -18.71 9.70
N ILE A 137 -15.23 -19.52 9.40
CA ILE A 137 -15.07 -20.89 8.90
C ILE A 137 -15.19 -20.88 7.37
N ARG A 138 -14.26 -21.54 6.72
CA ARG A 138 -14.30 -21.77 5.27
C ARG A 138 -15.28 -22.89 4.94
N ASP A 139 -16.11 -22.62 3.97
CA ASP A 139 -17.04 -23.61 3.42
C ASP A 139 -16.31 -24.67 2.57
#